data_b26add4e826f04bfd536731d14d0d701
#
_entry.id   b26add4e826f04bfd536731d14d0d701
#
_cell.length_a   1.000
_cell.length_b   1.000
_cell.length_c   1.000
_cell.angle_alpha   90.00
_cell.angle_beta   90.00
_cell.angle_gamma   90.00
#
_symmetry.space_group_name_H-M   'P 1'
#
loop_
_entity.id
_entity.type
_entity.pdbx_description
1 polymer ?
#
loop_
_entity_poly.entity_id
_entity_poly.type
_entity_poly.pdbx_seq_one_letter_code
_entity_poly.pdbx_strand_id
1 'polypeptide(L)'
;MDEKELEQAVKKLLGEACSSRRVLEPGIDLLESGLLDSLGLITLLDGLEDMGIEIQPTQVDRSCFRSVEGILQLCRSAKESPEAT
;
A
#
# COMPACT_ATOMS: atom_id res chain seq x y z
N MET A 1 -3.76 -15.64 -2.86
CA MET A 1 -3.76 -14.53 -3.83
C MET A 1 -2.39 -14.50 -4.49
N ASP A 2 -2.36 -14.53 -5.81
CA ASP A 2 -1.06 -14.50 -6.47
C ASP A 2 -0.57 -13.06 -6.58
N GLU A 3 0.65 -12.90 -7.06
CA GLU A 3 1.28 -11.60 -7.09
C GLU A 3 0.58 -10.59 -7.99
N LYS A 4 0.06 -11.06 -9.11
CA LYS A 4 -0.66 -10.17 -10.00
C LYS A 4 -1.95 -9.66 -9.38
N GLU A 5 -2.65 -10.54 -8.69
CA GLU A 5 -3.88 -10.14 -8.02
C GLU A 5 -3.58 -9.15 -6.91
N LEU A 6 -2.49 -9.37 -6.18
CA LEU A 6 -2.08 -8.45 -5.13
C LEU A 6 -1.74 -7.08 -5.71
N GLU A 7 -1.01 -7.07 -6.81
CA GLU A 7 -0.63 -5.82 -7.44
C GLU A 7 -1.86 -5.04 -7.89
N GLN A 8 -2.80 -5.72 -8.52
CA GLN A 8 -4.01 -5.06 -8.98
C GLN A 8 -4.85 -4.53 -7.82
N ALA A 9 -4.93 -5.31 -6.75
CA ALA A 9 -5.68 -4.90 -5.58
C ALA A 9 -5.07 -3.65 -4.93
N VAL A 10 -3.76 -3.63 -4.81
CA VAL A 10 -3.07 -2.48 -4.22
C VAL A 10 -3.27 -1.24 -5.09
N LYS A 11 -3.13 -1.39 -6.40
CA LYS A 11 -3.33 -0.27 -7.31
C LYS A 11 -4.75 0.28 -7.22
N LYS A 12 -5.72 -0.61 -7.12
CA LYS A 12 -7.11 -0.19 -7.00
C LYS A 12 -7.33 0.56 -5.69
N LEU A 13 -6.80 0.04 -4.60
CA LEU A 13 -6.93 0.70 -3.30
C LEU A 13 -6.27 2.07 -3.30
N LEU A 14 -5.10 2.18 -3.92
CA LEU A 14 -4.42 3.46 -4.01
C LEU A 14 -5.22 4.46 -4.81
N GLY A 15 -5.79 4.02 -5.91
CA GLY A 15 -6.62 4.91 -6.72
C GLY A 15 -7.81 5.44 -5.94
N GLU A 16 -8.41 4.59 -5.11
CA GLU A 16 -9.54 5.00 -4.29
C GLU A 16 -9.10 5.88 -3.13
N ALA A 17 -8.00 5.52 -2.49
CA ALA A 17 -7.52 6.27 -1.34
C ALA A 17 -7.05 7.67 -1.72
N CYS A 18 -6.45 7.81 -2.88
CA CYS A 18 -5.90 9.08 -3.34
C CYS A 18 -6.85 9.83 -4.28
N SER A 19 -7.92 9.18 -4.69
CA SER A 19 -8.90 9.74 -5.63
C SER A 19 -8.22 10.25 -6.90
N SER A 20 -7.21 9.55 -7.37
CA SER A 20 -6.45 9.98 -8.54
C SER A 20 -5.77 8.79 -9.20
N ARG A 21 -5.74 8.80 -10.52
CA ARG A 21 -5.02 7.79 -11.27
C ARG A 21 -3.53 8.08 -11.35
N ARG A 22 -3.11 9.25 -10.91
CA ARG A 22 -1.70 9.61 -10.94
C ARG A 22 -0.86 8.68 -10.09
N VAL A 23 -1.48 8.00 -9.13
CA VAL A 23 -0.77 7.03 -8.29
C VAL A 23 -0.19 5.88 -9.11
N LEU A 24 -0.68 5.67 -10.32
CA LEU A 24 -0.22 4.58 -11.17
C LEU A 24 0.90 4.99 -12.12
N GLU A 25 1.30 6.27 -12.11
CA GLU A 25 2.35 6.74 -13.00
C GLU A 25 3.71 6.20 -12.54
N PRO A 26 4.53 5.71 -13.46
CA PRO A 26 5.84 5.20 -13.09
C PRO A 26 6.71 6.31 -12.52
N GLY A 27 7.41 5.99 -11.45
CA GLY A 27 8.32 6.95 -10.85
C GLY A 27 7.69 8.00 -9.97
N ILE A 28 6.35 7.94 -9.77
CA ILE A 28 5.71 8.93 -8.93
C ILE A 28 6.02 8.67 -7.46
N ASP A 29 6.25 9.74 -6.71
CA ASP A 29 6.45 9.66 -5.27
C ASP A 29 5.13 10.00 -4.61
N LEU A 30 4.49 9.02 -4.03
CA LEU A 30 3.15 9.17 -3.47
C LEU A 30 3.12 10.13 -2.28
N LEU A 31 4.17 10.14 -1.49
CA LEU A 31 4.22 11.00 -0.31
C LEU A 31 4.60 12.43 -0.69
N GLU A 32 5.64 12.57 -1.51
CA GLU A 32 6.10 13.89 -1.88
C GLU A 32 5.11 14.65 -2.75
N SER A 33 4.39 13.92 -3.61
CA SER A 33 3.39 14.55 -4.46
C SER A 33 2.13 14.94 -3.70
N GLY A 34 1.97 14.43 -2.49
CA GLY A 34 0.77 14.69 -1.70
C GLY A 34 -0.41 13.82 -2.10
N LEU A 35 -0.22 12.88 -3.01
CA LEU A 35 -1.30 11.99 -3.41
C LEU A 35 -1.72 11.06 -2.29
N LEU A 36 -0.75 10.57 -1.53
CA LEU A 36 -1.03 9.69 -0.40
C LEU A 36 -0.76 10.44 0.89
N ASP A 37 -1.79 11.04 1.45
CA ASP A 37 -1.66 11.75 2.72
C ASP A 37 -2.05 10.81 3.87
N SER A 38 -2.12 11.36 5.08
CA SER A 38 -2.41 10.54 6.27
C SER A 38 -3.75 9.83 6.16
N LEU A 39 -4.75 10.53 5.66
CA LEU A 39 -6.08 9.95 5.52
C LEU A 39 -6.09 8.86 4.43
N GLY A 40 -5.43 9.12 3.32
CA GLY A 40 -5.32 8.14 2.26
C GLY A 40 -4.57 6.90 2.73
N LEU A 41 -3.54 7.10 3.54
CA LEU A 41 -2.78 5.98 4.09
C LEU A 41 -3.67 5.09 4.96
N ILE A 42 -4.48 5.69 5.82
CA ILE A 42 -5.38 4.94 6.67
C ILE A 42 -6.38 4.16 5.81
N THR A 43 -6.92 4.79 4.77
CA THR A 43 -7.85 4.14 3.86
C THR A 43 -7.19 2.94 3.18
N LEU A 44 -5.95 3.10 2.74
CA LEU A 44 -5.21 2.02 2.11
C LEU A 44 -5.01 0.86 3.08
N LEU A 45 -4.58 1.16 4.29
CA LEU A 45 -4.33 0.12 5.29
C LEU A 45 -5.61 -0.62 5.67
N ASP A 46 -6.71 0.11 5.76
CA ASP A 46 -8.01 -0.51 6.03
C ASP A 46 -8.39 -1.49 4.92
N GLY A 47 -8.21 -1.08 3.67
CA GLY A 47 -8.51 -1.94 2.54
C GLY A 47 -7.65 -3.18 2.51
N LEU A 48 -6.37 -3.04 2.86
CA LEU A 48 -5.47 -4.18 2.92
C LEU A 48 -5.87 -5.14 4.03
N GLU A 49 -6.28 -4.59 5.17
CA GLU A 49 -6.72 -5.42 6.28
C GLU A 49 -7.95 -6.25 5.90
N ASP A 50 -8.86 -5.66 5.14
CA ASP A 50 -10.03 -6.38 4.64
C ASP A 50 -9.63 -7.57 3.77
N MET A 51 -8.46 -7.50 3.15
CA MET A 51 -7.95 -8.58 2.34
C MET A 51 -7.11 -9.58 3.13
N GLY A 52 -7.01 -9.37 4.44
CA GLY A 52 -6.21 -10.25 5.30
C GLY A 52 -4.75 -9.85 5.42
N ILE A 53 -4.39 -8.65 4.96
CA ILE A 53 -3.02 -8.17 5.01
C ILE A 53 -2.94 -7.10 6.09
N GLU A 54 -2.28 -7.42 7.20
CA GLU A 54 -2.13 -6.48 8.30
C GLU A 54 -0.75 -5.85 8.28
N ILE A 55 -0.72 -4.54 8.18
CA ILE A 55 0.53 -3.77 8.20
C ILE A 55 0.45 -2.77 9.33
N GLN A 56 1.45 -2.79 10.21
CA GLN A 56 1.51 -1.86 11.32
C GLN A 56 2.31 -0.63 10.90
N PRO A 57 1.66 0.51 10.67
CA PRO A 57 2.37 1.69 10.16
C PRO A 57 3.44 2.20 11.09
N THR A 58 3.35 1.88 12.38
CA THR A 58 4.36 2.31 13.34
C THR A 58 5.59 1.42 13.33
N GLN A 59 5.52 0.27 12.67
CA GLN A 59 6.62 -0.68 12.64
C GLN A 59 7.34 -0.72 11.30
N VAL A 60 6.90 0.06 10.33
CA VAL A 60 7.54 0.09 9.03
C VAL A 60 7.98 1.50 8.70
N ASP A 61 8.98 1.59 7.83
CA ASP A 61 9.49 2.87 7.41
C ASP A 61 8.45 3.55 6.52
N ARG A 62 8.17 4.81 6.81
CA ARG A 62 7.19 5.55 6.03
C ARG A 62 7.60 5.63 4.56
N SER A 63 8.89 5.58 4.26
CA SER A 63 9.36 5.65 2.88
C SER A 63 8.86 4.47 2.06
N CYS A 64 8.44 3.38 2.68
CA CYS A 64 7.88 2.26 1.95
C CYS A 64 6.56 2.61 1.28
N PHE A 65 5.90 3.68 1.71
CA PHE A 65 4.64 4.11 1.13
C PHE A 65 4.82 5.14 0.03
N ARG A 66 6.05 5.39 -0.39
CA ARG A 66 6.29 6.37 -1.46
C ARG A 66 5.93 5.85 -2.84
N SER A 67 5.96 4.54 -3.03
CA SER A 67 5.70 3.97 -4.35
C SER A 67 4.82 2.74 -4.23
N VAL A 68 4.19 2.38 -5.34
CA VAL A 68 3.40 1.16 -5.40
C VAL A 68 4.28 -0.05 -5.10
N GLU A 69 5.50 -0.05 -5.62
CA GLU A 69 6.40 -1.17 -5.42
C GLU A 69 6.77 -1.35 -3.95
N GLY A 70 7.02 -0.26 -3.23
CA GLY A 70 7.32 -0.33 -1.81
C GLY A 70 6.14 -0.89 -1.02
N ILE A 71 4.93 -0.48 -1.38
CA ILE A 71 3.74 -0.98 -0.73
C ILE A 71 3.56 -2.48 -1.01
N LEU A 72 3.84 -2.89 -2.25
CA LEU A 72 3.76 -4.31 -2.59
C LEU A 72 4.74 -5.14 -1.79
N GLN A 73 5.94 -4.63 -1.57
CA GLN A 73 6.91 -5.35 -0.76
C GLN A 73 6.45 -5.49 0.68
N LEU A 74 5.83 -4.47 1.23
CA LEU A 74 5.26 -4.57 2.57
C LEU A 74 4.18 -5.65 2.64
N CYS A 75 3.34 -5.72 1.62
CA CYS A 75 2.29 -6.72 1.58
C CYS A 75 2.87 -8.12 1.49
N ARG A 76 3.92 -8.31 0.70
CA ARG A 76 4.57 -9.61 0.60
C ARG A 76 5.17 -10.02 1.93
N SER A 77 5.84 -9.10 2.60
CA SER A 77 6.43 -9.39 3.90
C SER A 77 5.37 -9.76 4.92
N ALA A 78 4.26 -9.04 4.93
CA ALA A 78 3.18 -9.32 5.86
C ALA A 78 2.60 -10.71 5.62
N LYS A 79 2.50 -11.12 4.36
CA LYS A 79 1.97 -12.43 4.04
C LYS A 79 2.95 -13.55 4.37
N GLU A 80 4.25 -13.25 4.24
CA GLU A 80 5.26 -14.27 4.46
C GLU A 80 5.65 -14.44 5.92
N SER A 81 5.22 -13.54 6.78
CA SER A 81 5.54 -13.61 8.19
C SER A 81 4.29 -13.83 9.00
N PRO A 82 3.63 -14.95 8.81
CA PRO A 82 2.33 -15.15 9.43
C PRO A 82 2.40 -15.17 10.93
N GLU A 83 3.54 -15.60 11.46
CA GLU A 83 3.59 -15.63 12.82
C GLU A 83 4.09 -14.48 13.40
N ALA A 84 4.33 -13.57 12.71
CA ALA A 84 4.76 -12.34 13.19
C ALA A 84 4.08 -12.03 14.47
N THR A 85 3.54 -12.89 15.02
CA THR A 85 2.93 -12.70 16.30
C THR A 85 3.93 -12.50 17.35
#